data_eac1d5c9dcb1f5e3c6c5cb4ce4d82017
#
_entry.id   eac1d5c9dcb1f5e3c6c5cb4ce4d82017
#
_cell.length_a   1.000
_cell.length_b   1.000
_cell.length_c   1.000
_cell.angle_alpha   90.00
_cell.angle_beta   90.00
_cell.angle_gamma   90.00
#
_symmetry.space_group_name_H-M   'P 1'
#
loop_
_entity.id
_entity.type
_entity.pdbx_description
1 polymer ?
#
loop_
_entity_poly.entity_id
_entity_poly.type
_entity_poly.pdbx_seq_one_letter_code
_entity_poly.pdbx_strand_id
1 'polypeptide(L)'
;MAVEGIKIDVDSLKEIIGNMKTSQTAITETLHVIQTEIQNPNDGWDSEAKRKMTEKFSEIIKKNTNFEKDLAAYIKYISSAVSGYETTEQKIKNNAEQFR
;
A
#
# COMPACT_ATOMS: atom_id res chain seq x y z
N MET A 1 -10.76 15.98 28.08
CA MET A 1 -11.02 14.57 27.88
C MET A 1 -9.82 13.88 27.25
N ALA A 2 -9.46 12.71 27.77
CA ALA A 2 -8.27 11.98 27.34
C ALA A 2 -8.27 11.66 25.83
N VAL A 3 -9.44 11.77 25.21
CA VAL A 3 -9.62 11.51 23.78
C VAL A 3 -8.77 12.42 22.89
N GLU A 4 -8.46 13.63 23.37
CA GLU A 4 -7.65 14.54 22.58
C GLU A 4 -6.21 14.04 22.39
N GLY A 5 -5.67 13.32 23.38
CA GLY A 5 -4.32 12.77 23.30
C GLY A 5 -4.21 11.60 22.33
N ILE A 6 -5.34 11.01 21.95
CA ILE A 6 -5.38 9.88 21.02
C ILE A 6 -6.24 10.17 19.80
N LYS A 7 -6.52 11.45 19.59
CA LYS A 7 -7.30 11.85 18.43
C LYS A 7 -6.54 11.52 17.15
N ILE A 8 -7.18 10.73 16.30
CA ILE A 8 -6.63 10.37 15.01
C ILE A 8 -7.06 11.43 14.00
N ASP A 9 -6.11 11.99 13.27
CA ASP A 9 -6.43 12.83 12.13
C ASP A 9 -6.84 11.91 10.98
N VAL A 10 -8.13 11.70 10.85
CA VAL A 10 -8.70 10.77 9.87
C VAL A 10 -8.36 11.19 8.45
N ASP A 11 -8.40 12.48 8.17
CA ASP A 11 -8.11 12.96 6.82
C ASP A 11 -6.64 12.74 6.46
N SER A 12 -5.73 12.98 7.41
CA SER A 12 -4.31 12.70 7.19
C SER A 12 -4.05 11.21 6.98
N LEU A 13 -4.73 10.35 7.73
CA LEU A 13 -4.59 8.90 7.56
C LEU A 13 -5.09 8.45 6.18
N LYS A 14 -6.20 8.98 5.73
CA LYS A 14 -6.74 8.65 4.40
C LYS A 14 -5.78 9.09 3.30
N GLU A 15 -5.16 10.25 3.47
CA GLU A 15 -4.16 10.76 2.53
C GLU A 15 -2.93 9.84 2.50
N ILE A 16 -2.44 9.43 3.66
CA ILE A 16 -1.30 8.51 3.77
C ILE A 16 -1.61 7.19 3.08
N ILE A 17 -2.79 6.63 3.30
CA ILE A 17 -3.23 5.39 2.66
C ILE A 17 -3.24 5.55 1.15
N GLY A 18 -3.80 6.66 0.65
CA GLY A 18 -3.82 6.94 -0.78
C GLY A 18 -2.42 7.03 -1.37
N ASN A 19 -1.50 7.70 -0.66
CA ASN A 19 -0.10 7.82 -1.10
C ASN A 19 0.59 6.46 -1.10
N MET A 20 0.32 5.62 -0.11
CA MET A 20 0.89 4.27 -0.05
C MET A 20 0.44 3.43 -1.25
N LYS A 21 -0.84 3.49 -1.59
CA LYS A 21 -1.38 2.77 -2.75
C LYS A 21 -0.75 3.25 -4.05
N THR A 22 -0.65 4.56 -4.21
CA THR A 22 -0.04 5.17 -5.40
C THR A 22 1.41 4.77 -5.55
N SER A 23 2.18 4.83 -4.46
CA SER A 23 3.59 4.44 -4.46
C SER A 23 3.76 2.97 -4.79
N GLN A 24 2.93 2.10 -4.23
CA GLN A 24 2.99 0.67 -4.50
C GLN A 24 2.69 0.37 -5.96
N THR A 25 1.68 1.02 -6.53
CA THR A 25 1.36 0.87 -7.94
C THR A 25 2.53 1.29 -8.83
N ALA A 26 3.16 2.42 -8.51
CA ALA A 26 4.31 2.90 -9.25
C ALA A 26 5.49 1.93 -9.19
N ILE A 27 5.75 1.35 -8.02
CA ILE A 27 6.81 0.35 -7.85
C ILE A 27 6.53 -0.87 -8.73
N THR A 28 5.32 -1.39 -8.67
CA THR A 28 4.92 -2.57 -9.45
C THR A 28 5.05 -2.31 -10.95
N GLU A 29 4.60 -1.17 -11.42
CA GLU A 29 4.72 -0.81 -12.84
C GLU A 29 6.17 -0.68 -13.27
N THR A 30 6.99 -0.04 -12.44
CA THR A 30 8.43 0.12 -12.73
C THR A 30 9.12 -1.23 -12.79
N LEU A 31 8.83 -2.13 -11.85
CA LEU A 31 9.41 -3.47 -11.85
C LEU A 31 9.01 -4.24 -13.11
N HIS A 32 7.75 -4.08 -13.54
CA HIS A 32 7.28 -4.74 -14.75
C HIS A 32 8.01 -4.25 -16.00
N VAL A 33 8.22 -2.94 -16.09
CA VAL A 33 8.98 -2.36 -17.21
C VAL A 33 10.41 -2.89 -17.23
N ILE A 34 11.08 -2.93 -16.07
CA ILE A 34 12.45 -3.43 -15.97
C ILE A 34 12.49 -4.90 -16.38
N GLN A 35 11.54 -5.70 -15.93
CA GLN A 35 11.47 -7.11 -16.29
C GLN A 35 11.34 -7.28 -17.80
N THR A 36 10.48 -6.49 -18.43
CA THR A 36 10.28 -6.54 -19.88
C THR A 36 11.58 -6.20 -20.62
N GLU A 37 12.31 -5.19 -20.15
CA GLU A 37 13.59 -4.81 -20.76
C GLU A 37 14.64 -5.89 -20.61
N ILE A 38 14.74 -6.51 -19.43
CA ILE A 38 15.71 -7.59 -19.18
C ILE A 38 15.41 -8.80 -20.06
N GLN A 39 14.13 -9.13 -20.26
CA GLN A 39 13.70 -10.29 -21.00
C GLN A 39 13.61 -10.06 -22.50
N ASN A 40 13.92 -8.83 -22.97
CA ASN A 40 13.80 -8.49 -24.37
C ASN A 40 14.74 -9.36 -25.22
N PRO A 41 14.21 -10.22 -26.13
CA PRO A 41 15.04 -11.10 -26.93
C PRO A 41 15.83 -10.35 -28.04
N ASN A 42 15.48 -9.10 -28.30
CA ASN A 42 16.07 -8.32 -29.39
C ASN A 42 17.17 -7.37 -28.92
N ASP A 43 17.56 -7.45 -27.66
CA ASP A 43 18.61 -6.56 -27.12
C ASP A 43 20.02 -6.95 -27.53
N GLY A 44 20.19 -8.10 -28.18
CA GLY A 44 21.49 -8.60 -28.60
C GLY A 44 22.33 -9.16 -27.46
N TRP A 45 21.80 -9.20 -26.26
CA TRP A 45 22.49 -9.67 -25.08
C TRP A 45 22.03 -11.09 -24.71
N ASP A 46 22.81 -12.07 -25.09
CA ASP A 46 22.55 -13.47 -24.76
C ASP A 46 23.76 -13.99 -24.00
N SER A 47 23.68 -14.06 -22.69
CA SER A 47 24.78 -14.47 -21.85
C SER A 47 24.30 -15.09 -20.56
N GLU A 48 25.22 -15.77 -19.88
CA GLU A 48 25.02 -16.33 -18.54
C GLU A 48 24.63 -15.21 -17.56
N ALA A 49 25.25 -14.04 -17.70
CA ALA A 49 24.95 -12.90 -16.85
C ALA A 49 23.51 -12.44 -17.00
N LYS A 50 23.00 -12.40 -18.24
CA LYS A 50 21.61 -12.03 -18.51
C LYS A 50 20.64 -13.03 -17.84
N ARG A 51 20.95 -14.33 -17.97
CA ARG A 51 20.11 -15.37 -17.37
C ARG A 51 20.06 -15.22 -15.85
N LYS A 52 21.22 -15.03 -15.22
CA LYS A 52 21.29 -14.84 -13.77
C LYS A 52 20.56 -13.57 -13.33
N MET A 53 20.68 -12.50 -14.09
CA MET A 53 19.96 -11.26 -13.81
C MET A 53 18.45 -11.47 -13.90
N THR A 54 17.98 -12.20 -14.90
CA THR A 54 16.56 -12.52 -15.06
C THR A 54 16.03 -13.31 -13.88
N GLU A 55 16.79 -14.31 -13.43
CA GLU A 55 16.43 -15.11 -12.26
C GLU A 55 16.34 -14.25 -10.99
N LYS A 56 17.34 -13.42 -10.75
CA LYS A 56 17.36 -12.53 -9.59
C LYS A 56 16.21 -11.54 -9.62
N PHE A 57 15.92 -11.01 -10.79
CA PHE A 57 14.82 -10.05 -10.93
C PHE A 57 13.47 -10.72 -10.70
N SER A 58 13.30 -11.96 -11.14
CA SER A 58 12.09 -12.74 -10.86
C SER A 58 11.87 -12.92 -9.37
N GLU A 59 12.94 -13.12 -8.60
CA GLU A 59 12.87 -13.20 -7.14
C GLU A 59 12.40 -11.87 -6.54
N ILE A 60 12.90 -10.75 -7.05
CA ILE A 60 12.52 -9.42 -6.61
C ILE A 60 11.03 -9.19 -6.84
N ILE A 61 10.53 -9.56 -8.02
CA ILE A 61 9.11 -9.44 -8.36
C ILE A 61 8.26 -10.28 -7.43
N LYS A 62 8.70 -11.50 -7.12
CA LYS A 62 7.99 -12.37 -6.21
C LYS A 62 7.88 -11.75 -4.82
N LYS A 63 8.98 -11.18 -4.32
CA LYS A 63 8.99 -10.49 -3.04
C LYS A 63 8.08 -9.27 -3.06
N ASN A 64 8.06 -8.53 -4.17
CA ASN A 64 7.17 -7.39 -4.32
C ASN A 64 5.70 -7.82 -4.31
N THR A 65 5.36 -8.93 -4.96
CA THR A 65 4.00 -9.47 -4.94
C THR A 65 3.55 -9.81 -3.52
N ASN A 66 4.45 -10.43 -2.75
CA ASN A 66 4.15 -10.72 -1.35
C ASN A 66 3.99 -9.45 -0.52
N PHE A 67 4.85 -8.47 -0.77
CA PHE A 67 4.75 -7.17 -0.11
C PHE A 67 3.43 -6.46 -0.44
N GLU A 68 2.97 -6.54 -1.70
CA GLU A 68 1.68 -5.98 -2.10
C GLU A 68 0.53 -6.58 -1.31
N LYS A 69 0.55 -7.89 -1.12
CA LYS A 69 -0.48 -8.59 -0.35
C LYS A 69 -0.48 -8.15 1.10
N ASP A 70 0.71 -8.05 1.69
CA ASP A 70 0.86 -7.61 3.07
C ASP A 70 0.41 -6.18 3.24
N LEU A 71 0.79 -5.32 2.30
CA LEU A 71 0.40 -3.91 2.33
C LEU A 71 -1.11 -3.76 2.17
N ALA A 72 -1.72 -4.51 1.25
CA ALA A 72 -3.17 -4.48 1.04
C ALA A 72 -3.92 -4.90 2.30
N ALA A 73 -3.44 -5.93 2.99
CA ALA A 73 -4.03 -6.38 4.26
C ALA A 73 -3.90 -5.31 5.34
N TYR A 74 -2.74 -4.67 5.40
CA TYR A 74 -2.48 -3.60 6.36
C TYR A 74 -3.36 -2.39 6.11
N ILE A 75 -3.49 -1.99 4.86
CA ILE A 75 -4.36 -0.87 4.45
C ILE A 75 -5.81 -1.18 4.79
N LYS A 76 -6.25 -2.40 4.54
CA LYS A 76 -7.60 -2.84 4.89
C LYS A 76 -7.85 -2.74 6.39
N TYR A 77 -6.87 -3.16 7.19
CA TYR A 77 -6.95 -3.06 8.64
C TYR A 77 -7.05 -1.61 9.10
N ILE A 78 -6.19 -0.74 8.59
CA ILE A 78 -6.20 0.68 8.92
C ILE A 78 -7.52 1.33 8.49
N SER A 79 -7.99 1.02 7.29
CA SER A 79 -9.26 1.55 6.76
C SER A 79 -10.44 1.13 7.62
N SER A 80 -10.45 -0.11 8.11
CA SER A 80 -11.49 -0.59 9.01
C SER A 80 -11.44 0.13 10.35
N ALA A 81 -10.23 0.36 10.87
CA ALA A 81 -10.05 1.08 12.14
C ALA A 81 -10.53 2.53 12.01
N VAL A 82 -10.22 3.19 10.89
CA VAL A 82 -10.66 4.55 10.62
C VAL A 82 -12.19 4.60 10.54
N SER A 83 -12.80 3.69 9.81
CA SER A 83 -14.27 3.62 9.70
C SER A 83 -14.92 3.41 11.06
N GLY A 84 -14.35 2.53 11.88
CA GLY A 84 -14.84 2.29 13.25
C GLY A 84 -14.74 3.54 14.11
N TYR A 85 -13.64 4.26 14.00
CA TYR A 85 -13.43 5.51 14.74
C TYR A 85 -14.45 6.56 14.32
N GLU A 86 -14.65 6.75 13.02
CA GLU A 86 -15.63 7.71 12.51
C GLU A 86 -17.05 7.39 12.97
N THR A 87 -17.41 6.11 12.93
CA THR A 87 -18.73 5.66 13.39
C THR A 87 -18.93 5.93 14.88
N THR A 88 -17.92 5.64 15.69
CA THR A 88 -17.96 5.87 17.13
C THR A 88 -18.10 7.37 17.44
N GLU A 89 -17.31 8.19 16.74
CA GLU A 89 -17.36 9.64 16.91
C GLU A 89 -18.74 10.19 16.57
N GLN A 90 -19.36 9.70 15.51
CA GLN A 90 -20.69 10.09 15.10
C GLN A 90 -21.74 9.71 16.15
N LYS A 91 -21.62 8.54 16.74
CA LYS A 91 -22.52 8.10 17.81
C LYS A 91 -22.40 8.98 19.04
N ILE A 92 -21.19 9.34 19.42
CA ILE A 92 -20.95 10.24 20.56
C ILE A 92 -21.60 11.58 20.29
N LYS A 93 -21.43 12.12 19.11
CA LYS A 93 -22.02 13.39 18.70
C LYS A 93 -23.55 13.34 18.77
N ASN A 94 -24.15 12.29 18.21
CA ASN A 94 -25.61 12.12 18.22
C ASN A 94 -26.15 11.99 19.63
N ASN A 95 -25.46 11.25 20.48
CA ASN A 95 -25.88 11.09 21.89
C ASN A 95 -25.81 12.43 22.62
N ALA A 96 -24.77 13.20 22.38
CA ALA A 96 -24.62 14.52 23.01
C ALA A 96 -25.76 15.45 22.61
N GLU A 97 -26.21 15.38 21.36
CA GLU A 97 -27.34 16.19 20.87
C GLU A 97 -28.64 15.79 21.54
N GLN A 98 -28.82 14.51 21.87
CA GLN A 98 -30.02 14.02 22.53
C GLN A 98 -30.17 14.54 23.96
N PHE A 99 -29.09 14.92 24.59
CA PHE A 99 -29.08 15.38 25.97
C PHE A 99 -29.18 16.91 26.12
N ARG A 100 -29.40 17.60 25.08
CA ARG A 100 -29.60 19.05 25.11
C ARG A 100 -30.99 19.45 25.55
#